data_e98fbfcaba6497c26014550b2a693d80
#
_entry.id   e98fbfcaba6497c26014550b2a693d80
#
_cell.length_a   1.000
_cell.length_b   1.000
_cell.length_c   1.000
_cell.angle_alpha   90.00
_cell.angle_beta   90.00
_cell.angle_gamma   90.00
#
_symmetry.space_group_name_H-M   'P 1'
#
loop_
_entity.id
_entity.type
_entity.pdbx_description
1 polymer ?
#
loop_
_entity_poly.entity_id
_entity_poly.type
_entity_poly.pdbx_seq_one_letter_code
_entity_poly.pdbx_strand_id
1 'polypeptide(L)'
;MLLSAPDVGLLEQEYVMAALRSGWVAPVGPDLEEFEREVAGRVGVPHAVAVNSGTAALHLALLGVGAGPGDVVVVPTLTFVATANAVVYTGARPVFVDCDAATGNLDPEVLAGLLAELRAEGASVRAVLAVDLFGCCADYERILPVCDGYGIPVVEDAAESLGSRYHGRAAGSFGRVAALSFNGNKIMTTSGGGMVLTADPVLAARARHLAGQARLPAAHYEHAEIGYNYRLSNLLAALGRAQLCRLDEMIERRRAVHDAYAKVFADVAGVSLLGDHDPAANRWLTSIVVDPDRAGWRAGELAAFLSARNVETRPIFKPMHLQPLYAGARAALTGTAERLFRDGLLLPSGSALVEDQVRRVIDAVTEFLDGHR
;
A
#
# COMPACT_ATOMS: atom_id res chain seq x y z
N MET A 1 -6.12 -15.04 -16.64
CA MET A 1 -5.06 -14.00 -16.51
C MET A 1 -5.24 -13.32 -15.19
N LEU A 2 -4.19 -13.21 -14.35
CA LEU A 2 -4.28 -12.61 -13.01
C LEU A 2 -4.15 -11.10 -13.05
N LEU A 3 -4.74 -10.41 -12.06
CA LEU A 3 -4.68 -8.97 -11.90
C LEU A 3 -3.24 -8.45 -11.70
N SER A 4 -2.47 -9.12 -10.83
CA SER A 4 -1.06 -8.83 -10.55
C SER A 4 -0.36 -10.10 -10.04
N ALA A 5 0.16 -10.91 -10.96
CA ALA A 5 0.95 -12.08 -10.61
C ALA A 5 2.35 -11.68 -10.11
N PRO A 6 2.99 -12.46 -9.23
CA PRO A 6 4.41 -12.30 -8.93
C PRO A 6 5.27 -12.39 -10.19
N ASP A 7 6.23 -11.48 -10.32
CA ASP A 7 7.22 -11.46 -11.41
C ASP A 7 8.55 -12.01 -10.89
N VAL A 8 8.76 -13.32 -11.03
CA VAL A 8 9.93 -14.02 -10.51
C VAL A 8 10.69 -14.68 -11.65
N GLY A 9 12.00 -14.46 -11.73
CA GLY A 9 12.87 -14.95 -12.79
C GLY A 9 14.11 -15.70 -12.30
N LEU A 10 15.14 -15.74 -13.15
CA LEU A 10 16.40 -16.45 -12.85
C LEU A 10 17.20 -15.76 -11.74
N LEU A 11 17.21 -14.44 -11.70
CA LEU A 11 17.96 -13.70 -10.68
C LEU A 11 17.47 -14.03 -9.27
N GLU A 12 16.17 -14.09 -9.07
CA GLU A 12 15.56 -14.47 -7.80
C GLU A 12 15.92 -15.90 -7.39
N GLN A 13 15.94 -16.83 -8.37
CA GLN A 13 16.37 -18.22 -8.13
C GLN A 13 17.83 -18.29 -7.69
N GLU A 14 18.72 -17.52 -8.32
CA GLU A 14 20.15 -17.46 -7.96
C GLU A 14 20.35 -16.96 -6.52
N TYR A 15 19.71 -15.86 -6.13
CA TYR A 15 19.83 -15.28 -4.78
C TYR A 15 19.27 -16.24 -3.72
N VAL A 16 18.08 -16.79 -3.94
CA VAL A 16 17.46 -17.75 -3.02
C VAL A 16 18.31 -19.01 -2.87
N MET A 17 18.85 -19.55 -3.96
CA MET A 17 19.74 -20.72 -3.91
C MET A 17 21.06 -20.41 -3.22
N ALA A 18 21.62 -19.21 -3.37
CA ALA A 18 22.81 -18.79 -2.66
C ALA A 18 22.57 -18.73 -1.15
N ALA A 19 21.44 -18.14 -0.71
CA ALA A 19 21.03 -18.11 0.69
C ALA A 19 20.83 -19.53 1.28
N LEU A 20 20.18 -20.44 0.54
CA LEU A 20 20.01 -21.83 0.96
C LEU A 20 21.36 -22.53 1.12
N ARG A 21 22.29 -22.37 0.17
CA ARG A 21 23.64 -22.98 0.24
C ARG A 21 24.49 -22.42 1.38
N SER A 22 24.29 -21.14 1.75
CA SER A 22 25.02 -20.52 2.86
C SER A 22 24.58 -21.03 4.22
N GLY A 23 23.40 -21.65 4.33
CA GLY A 23 22.77 -22.07 5.60
C GLY A 23 22.07 -20.91 6.35
N TRP A 24 22.17 -19.66 5.91
CA TRP A 24 21.46 -18.53 6.50
C TRP A 24 20.00 -18.49 5.99
N VAL A 25 19.09 -19.21 6.67
CA VAL A 25 17.67 -19.30 6.29
C VAL A 25 16.73 -18.64 7.29
N ALA A 26 17.18 -18.50 8.56
CA ALA A 26 16.41 -17.99 9.69
C ALA A 26 16.27 -16.44 9.64
N PRO A 27 15.52 -15.80 10.57
CA PRO A 27 15.36 -14.35 10.59
C PRO A 27 16.59 -13.59 11.13
N VAL A 28 17.76 -13.98 10.67
CA VAL A 28 19.09 -13.41 10.92
C VAL A 28 20.01 -13.80 9.76
N GLY A 29 20.86 -12.89 9.29
CA GLY A 29 21.84 -13.19 8.25
C GLY A 29 22.14 -11.99 7.35
N PRO A 30 23.19 -12.13 6.49
CA PRO A 30 23.71 -11.03 5.69
C PRO A 30 22.71 -10.48 4.68
N ASP A 31 21.89 -11.32 4.05
CA ASP A 31 20.90 -10.83 3.07
C ASP A 31 19.82 -9.99 3.72
N LEU A 32 19.45 -10.30 4.99
CA LEU A 32 18.50 -9.51 5.73
C LEU A 32 19.03 -8.10 6.04
N GLU A 33 20.29 -7.99 6.48
CA GLU A 33 20.95 -6.72 6.78
C GLU A 33 21.14 -5.89 5.51
N GLU A 34 21.59 -6.52 4.43
CA GLU A 34 21.75 -5.85 3.14
C GLU A 34 20.42 -5.40 2.54
N PHE A 35 19.36 -6.20 2.62
CA PHE A 35 18.04 -5.84 2.14
C PHE A 35 17.50 -4.60 2.87
N GLU A 36 17.65 -4.54 4.21
CA GLU A 36 17.29 -3.35 4.99
C GLU A 36 18.07 -2.11 4.50
N ARG A 37 19.38 -2.25 4.30
CA ARG A 37 20.26 -1.16 3.83
C ARG A 37 19.92 -0.69 2.41
N GLU A 38 19.69 -1.63 1.51
CA GLU A 38 19.37 -1.36 0.10
C GLU A 38 18.02 -0.66 -0.05
N VAL A 39 16.98 -1.11 0.67
CA VAL A 39 15.67 -0.44 0.66
C VAL A 39 15.73 0.93 1.33
N ALA A 40 16.42 1.07 2.46
CA ALA A 40 16.66 2.37 3.11
C ALA A 40 17.32 3.37 2.14
N GLY A 41 18.36 2.93 1.42
CA GLY A 41 19.04 3.73 0.40
C GLY A 41 18.13 4.09 -0.78
N ARG A 42 17.29 3.16 -1.23
CA ARG A 42 16.33 3.39 -2.32
C ARG A 42 15.28 4.45 -1.98
N VAL A 43 14.79 4.43 -0.75
CA VAL A 43 13.78 5.39 -0.26
C VAL A 43 14.42 6.70 0.20
N GLY A 44 15.70 6.68 0.59
CA GLY A 44 16.41 7.86 1.09
C GLY A 44 16.13 8.12 2.57
N VAL A 45 15.91 7.07 3.37
CA VAL A 45 15.76 7.14 4.82
C VAL A 45 16.90 6.39 5.51
N PRO A 46 17.34 6.81 6.72
CA PRO A 46 18.50 6.19 7.38
C PRO A 46 18.22 4.80 7.97
N HIS A 47 16.95 4.46 8.25
CA HIS A 47 16.63 3.23 8.98
C HIS A 47 15.51 2.45 8.30
N ALA A 48 15.73 1.14 8.16
CA ALA A 48 14.76 0.16 7.72
C ALA A 48 14.78 -1.07 8.65
N VAL A 49 13.63 -1.67 8.89
CA VAL A 49 13.49 -2.90 9.68
C VAL A 49 12.59 -3.85 8.92
N ALA A 50 13.18 -4.91 8.37
CA ALA A 50 12.44 -5.91 7.59
C ALA A 50 11.63 -6.82 8.50
N VAL A 51 10.36 -7.02 8.11
CA VAL A 51 9.36 -7.81 8.84
C VAL A 51 8.61 -8.75 7.91
N ASN A 52 7.86 -9.69 8.48
CA ASN A 52 7.21 -10.78 7.74
C ASN A 52 5.92 -10.39 6.98
N SER A 53 5.43 -9.17 7.13
CA SER A 53 4.28 -8.64 6.36
C SER A 53 4.16 -7.12 6.47
N GLY A 54 3.48 -6.49 5.51
CA GLY A 54 3.11 -5.07 5.59
C GLY A 54 2.22 -4.78 6.81
N THR A 55 1.33 -5.70 7.17
CA THR A 55 0.48 -5.57 8.38
C THR A 55 1.33 -5.52 9.66
N ALA A 56 2.37 -6.34 9.75
CA ALA A 56 3.32 -6.32 10.86
C ALA A 56 4.11 -4.99 10.88
N ALA A 57 4.48 -4.46 9.71
CA ALA A 57 5.14 -3.15 9.60
C ALA A 57 4.23 -2.02 10.10
N LEU A 58 2.97 -1.98 9.67
CA LEU A 58 1.98 -0.99 10.13
C LEU A 58 1.73 -1.09 11.64
N HIS A 59 1.58 -2.31 12.17
CA HIS A 59 1.39 -2.52 13.60
C HIS A 59 2.58 -1.99 14.42
N LEU A 60 3.81 -2.31 14.01
CA LEU A 60 5.02 -1.81 14.69
C LEU A 60 5.18 -0.29 14.54
N ALA A 61 4.83 0.27 13.39
CA ALA A 61 4.84 1.71 13.16
C ALA A 61 3.88 2.43 14.13
N LEU A 62 2.66 1.92 14.28
CA LEU A 62 1.65 2.47 15.20
C LEU A 62 2.08 2.33 16.68
N LEU A 63 2.62 1.17 17.08
CA LEU A 63 3.20 1.01 18.42
C LEU A 63 4.38 1.96 18.64
N GLY A 64 5.19 2.20 17.60
CA GLY A 64 6.31 3.13 17.62
C GLY A 64 5.91 4.57 17.90
N VAL A 65 4.77 5.03 17.36
CA VAL A 65 4.21 6.37 17.65
C VAL A 65 3.34 6.38 18.92
N GLY A 66 3.27 5.26 19.65
CA GLY A 66 2.61 5.15 20.94
C GLY A 66 1.10 4.95 20.87
N ALA A 67 0.56 4.43 19.77
CA ALA A 67 -0.86 4.08 19.68
C ALA A 67 -1.20 2.91 20.62
N GLY A 68 -2.31 3.03 21.34
CA GLY A 68 -2.73 2.03 22.32
C GLY A 68 -4.19 2.19 22.76
N PRO A 69 -4.61 1.42 23.81
CA PRO A 69 -5.97 1.46 24.32
C PRO A 69 -6.37 2.88 24.76
N GLY A 70 -7.56 3.32 24.35
CA GLY A 70 -8.07 4.66 24.62
C GLY A 70 -7.75 5.68 23.54
N ASP A 71 -6.78 5.41 22.67
CA ASP A 71 -6.43 6.30 21.57
C ASP A 71 -7.35 6.10 20.35
N VAL A 72 -7.33 7.12 19.50
CA VAL A 72 -7.94 7.15 18.17
C VAL A 72 -6.82 7.25 17.13
N VAL A 73 -6.95 6.51 16.03
CA VAL A 73 -6.13 6.69 14.84
C VAL A 73 -7.06 6.99 13.66
N VAL A 74 -6.80 8.11 12.97
CA VAL A 74 -7.55 8.46 11.75
C VAL A 74 -7.01 7.65 10.58
N VAL A 75 -7.91 7.03 9.80
CA VAL A 75 -7.59 6.10 8.72
C VAL A 75 -8.45 6.43 7.50
N PRO A 76 -7.91 6.47 6.26
CA PRO A 76 -8.77 6.60 5.08
C PRO A 76 -9.76 5.43 5.01
N THR A 77 -11.01 5.73 4.67
CA THR A 77 -12.01 4.67 4.52
C THR A 77 -11.78 3.82 3.28
N LEU A 78 -11.19 4.40 2.24
CA LEU A 78 -10.82 3.68 1.02
C LEU A 78 -9.37 3.16 1.15
N THR A 79 -9.24 1.96 1.68
CA THR A 79 -7.94 1.28 1.86
C THR A 79 -8.12 -0.23 1.95
N PHE A 80 -7.01 -0.95 1.91
CA PHE A 80 -7.00 -2.37 2.24
C PHE A 80 -7.21 -2.58 3.75
N VAL A 81 -7.90 -3.65 4.12
CA VAL A 81 -8.30 -3.91 5.52
C VAL A 81 -7.13 -3.97 6.51
N ALA A 82 -5.92 -4.31 6.06
CA ALA A 82 -4.74 -4.38 6.92
C ALA A 82 -4.41 -3.05 7.59
N THR A 83 -4.66 -1.92 6.92
CA THR A 83 -4.44 -0.56 7.45
C THR A 83 -5.27 -0.32 8.70
N ALA A 84 -6.57 -0.64 8.65
CA ALA A 84 -7.47 -0.50 9.79
C ALA A 84 -7.24 -1.58 10.88
N ASN A 85 -6.96 -2.82 10.46
CA ASN A 85 -6.68 -3.92 11.39
C ASN A 85 -5.44 -3.64 12.25
N ALA A 86 -4.39 -3.05 11.67
CA ALA A 86 -3.17 -2.70 12.40
C ALA A 86 -3.46 -1.72 13.54
N VAL A 87 -4.41 -0.80 13.37
CA VAL A 87 -4.89 0.08 14.45
C VAL A 87 -5.53 -0.74 15.58
N VAL A 88 -6.45 -1.64 15.23
CA VAL A 88 -7.15 -2.48 16.22
C VAL A 88 -6.17 -3.37 16.99
N TYR A 89 -5.11 -3.85 16.34
CA TYR A 89 -4.08 -4.68 17.00
C TYR A 89 -3.34 -3.93 18.12
N THR A 90 -3.23 -2.59 18.06
CA THR A 90 -2.66 -1.80 19.16
C THR A 90 -3.62 -1.60 20.33
N GLY A 91 -4.89 -1.92 20.18
CA GLY A 91 -5.97 -1.59 21.11
C GLY A 91 -6.57 -0.20 20.89
N ALA A 92 -6.07 0.60 19.95
CA ALA A 92 -6.65 1.87 19.54
C ALA A 92 -7.90 1.65 18.65
N ARG A 93 -8.69 2.71 18.48
CA ARG A 93 -9.89 2.69 17.64
C ARG A 93 -9.64 3.44 16.33
N PRO A 94 -9.97 2.84 15.16
CA PRO A 94 -9.95 3.56 13.90
C PRO A 94 -11.14 4.54 13.83
N VAL A 95 -10.88 5.72 13.29
CA VAL A 95 -11.90 6.68 12.84
C VAL A 95 -11.65 6.94 11.37
N PHE A 96 -12.69 6.75 10.55
CA PHE A 96 -12.52 6.77 9.12
C PHE A 96 -12.72 8.17 8.53
N VAL A 97 -11.96 8.47 7.48
CA VAL A 97 -12.05 9.72 6.72
C VAL A 97 -12.20 9.40 5.24
N ASP A 98 -13.03 10.15 4.53
CA ASP A 98 -13.26 9.94 3.09
C ASP A 98 -12.05 10.35 2.25
N CYS A 99 -12.12 10.07 0.97
CA CYS A 99 -11.04 10.21 0.02
C CYS A 99 -11.32 11.28 -1.04
N ASP A 100 -10.25 11.77 -1.66
CA ASP A 100 -10.28 12.59 -2.85
C ASP A 100 -10.76 11.81 -4.07
N ALA A 101 -11.54 12.42 -4.92
CA ALA A 101 -12.20 11.78 -6.05
C ALA A 101 -11.26 11.44 -7.22
N ALA A 102 -10.15 12.17 -7.34
CA ALA A 102 -9.19 11.99 -8.44
C ALA A 102 -8.14 10.93 -8.14
N THR A 103 -7.82 10.72 -6.86
CA THR A 103 -6.76 9.82 -6.42
C THR A 103 -7.25 8.60 -5.64
N GLY A 104 -8.38 8.72 -4.95
CA GLY A 104 -8.82 7.77 -3.94
C GLY A 104 -8.06 7.84 -2.62
N ASN A 105 -7.04 8.70 -2.52
CA ASN A 105 -6.27 8.94 -1.30
C ASN A 105 -7.04 9.81 -0.30
N LEU A 106 -6.59 9.81 0.94
CA LEU A 106 -7.16 10.60 2.03
C LEU A 106 -7.37 12.07 1.61
N ASP A 107 -8.60 12.59 1.78
CA ASP A 107 -8.94 13.99 1.47
C ASP A 107 -8.46 14.91 2.61
N PRO A 108 -7.53 15.86 2.34
CA PRO A 108 -6.98 16.76 3.37
C PRO A 108 -8.00 17.71 3.97
N GLU A 109 -9.05 18.10 3.22
CA GLU A 109 -10.09 19.01 3.74
C GLU A 109 -11.03 18.29 4.70
N VAL A 110 -11.46 17.08 4.34
CA VAL A 110 -12.25 16.22 5.21
C VAL A 110 -11.46 15.85 6.47
N LEU A 111 -10.15 15.58 6.32
CA LEU A 111 -9.25 15.35 7.46
C LEU A 111 -9.21 16.55 8.41
N ALA A 112 -9.03 17.77 7.89
CA ALA A 112 -8.93 18.97 8.69
C ALA A 112 -10.23 19.19 9.52
N GLY A 113 -11.39 19.01 8.90
CA GLY A 113 -12.69 19.08 9.59
C GLY A 113 -12.81 18.03 10.69
N LEU A 114 -12.49 16.78 10.40
CA LEU A 114 -12.55 15.68 11.36
C LEU A 114 -11.60 15.89 12.56
N LEU A 115 -10.37 16.37 12.32
CA LEU A 115 -9.42 16.64 13.41
C LEU A 115 -9.90 17.79 14.33
N ALA A 116 -10.54 18.82 13.76
CA ALA A 116 -11.14 19.90 14.55
C ALA A 116 -12.28 19.37 15.46
N GLU A 117 -13.15 18.51 14.94
CA GLU A 117 -14.22 17.86 15.72
C GLU A 117 -13.65 16.98 16.84
N LEU A 118 -12.71 16.08 16.51
CA LEU A 118 -12.09 15.18 17.47
C LEU A 118 -11.38 15.95 18.60
N ARG A 119 -10.72 17.06 18.28
CA ARG A 119 -10.09 17.94 19.26
C ARG A 119 -11.13 18.61 20.19
N ALA A 120 -12.23 19.12 19.62
CA ALA A 120 -13.30 19.75 20.40
C ALA A 120 -13.96 18.75 21.38
N GLU A 121 -14.01 17.47 21.02
CA GLU A 121 -14.51 16.39 21.87
C GLU A 121 -13.48 15.89 22.91
N GLY A 122 -12.23 16.37 22.86
CA GLY A 122 -11.16 15.91 23.73
C GLY A 122 -10.66 14.48 23.41
N ALA A 123 -10.84 14.00 22.17
CA ALA A 123 -10.37 12.69 21.75
C ALA A 123 -8.83 12.64 21.70
N SER A 124 -8.23 11.53 22.17
CA SER A 124 -6.79 11.29 22.08
C SER A 124 -6.44 10.77 20.68
N VAL A 125 -6.23 11.68 19.71
CA VAL A 125 -5.81 11.31 18.36
C VAL A 125 -4.30 11.06 18.37
N ARG A 126 -3.91 9.79 18.24
CA ARG A 126 -2.49 9.38 18.36
C ARG A 126 -1.73 9.46 17.04
N ALA A 127 -2.39 9.20 15.92
CA ALA A 127 -1.78 9.26 14.58
C ALA A 127 -2.85 9.46 13.51
N VAL A 128 -2.40 9.93 12.34
CA VAL A 128 -3.12 9.84 11.07
C VAL A 128 -2.37 8.84 10.19
N LEU A 129 -3.06 7.82 9.68
CA LEU A 129 -2.57 6.95 8.63
C LEU A 129 -2.87 7.61 7.28
N ALA A 130 -1.85 7.84 6.47
CA ALA A 130 -1.99 8.23 5.07
C ALA A 130 -1.60 7.03 4.19
N VAL A 131 -2.46 6.65 3.26
CA VAL A 131 -2.25 5.51 2.36
C VAL A 131 -1.92 6.03 0.97
N ASP A 132 -0.93 5.44 0.33
CA ASP A 132 -0.55 5.70 -1.06
C ASP A 132 -1.25 4.68 -1.97
N LEU A 133 -2.54 4.94 -2.25
CA LEU A 133 -3.43 3.98 -2.89
C LEU A 133 -3.01 3.68 -4.35
N PHE A 134 -2.94 2.41 -4.71
CA PHE A 134 -2.62 1.87 -6.04
C PHE A 134 -1.31 2.40 -6.64
N GLY A 135 -0.41 2.89 -5.79
CA GLY A 135 0.89 3.41 -6.20
C GLY A 135 0.94 4.92 -6.42
N CYS A 136 -0.15 5.64 -6.15
CA CYS A 136 -0.20 7.10 -6.15
C CYS A 136 0.00 7.62 -4.74
N CYS A 137 1.00 8.47 -4.51
CA CYS A 137 1.25 9.07 -3.20
C CYS A 137 0.08 9.94 -2.75
N ALA A 138 -0.20 9.94 -1.44
CA ALA A 138 -1.15 10.87 -0.85
C ALA A 138 -0.65 12.33 -0.95
N ASP A 139 -1.55 13.30 -0.80
CA ASP A 139 -1.21 14.74 -0.86
C ASP A 139 -0.52 15.18 0.44
N TYR A 140 0.75 14.79 0.58
CA TYR A 140 1.54 15.09 1.77
C TYR A 140 1.79 16.59 1.98
N GLU A 141 1.80 17.38 0.91
CA GLU A 141 1.95 18.85 1.01
C GLU A 141 0.80 19.48 1.79
N ARG A 142 -0.41 18.92 1.69
CA ARG A 142 -1.60 19.38 2.41
C ARG A 142 -1.84 18.60 3.71
N ILE A 143 -1.57 17.29 3.75
CA ILE A 143 -1.81 16.46 4.93
C ILE A 143 -0.85 16.79 6.08
N LEU A 144 0.46 16.92 5.80
CA LEU A 144 1.45 17.13 6.86
C LEU A 144 1.20 18.42 7.65
N PRO A 145 1.01 19.62 7.02
CA PRO A 145 0.73 20.84 7.78
C PRO A 145 -0.55 20.77 8.63
N VAL A 146 -1.60 20.08 8.14
CA VAL A 146 -2.82 19.85 8.90
C VAL A 146 -2.51 19.05 10.17
N CYS A 147 -1.79 17.93 10.06
CA CYS A 147 -1.43 17.09 11.20
C CYS A 147 -0.47 17.80 12.17
N ASP A 148 0.52 18.52 11.64
CA ASP A 148 1.50 19.29 12.43
C ASP A 148 0.83 20.36 13.29
N GLY A 149 -0.22 21.03 12.77
CA GLY A 149 -1.00 22.01 13.49
C GLY A 149 -1.70 21.45 14.76
N TYR A 150 -1.87 20.14 14.82
CA TYR A 150 -2.40 19.42 15.99
C TYR A 150 -1.33 18.65 16.78
N GLY A 151 -0.07 18.62 16.29
CA GLY A 151 1.01 17.82 16.88
C GLY A 151 0.80 16.31 16.71
N ILE A 152 0.08 15.89 15.67
CA ILE A 152 -0.27 14.50 15.39
C ILE A 152 0.70 13.93 14.35
N PRO A 153 1.43 12.85 14.64
CA PRO A 153 2.32 12.23 13.67
C PRO A 153 1.52 11.56 12.53
N VAL A 154 2.07 11.64 11.31
CA VAL A 154 1.59 10.86 10.17
C VAL A 154 2.36 9.54 10.11
N VAL A 155 1.64 8.43 9.98
CA VAL A 155 2.15 7.11 9.62
C VAL A 155 1.82 6.88 8.16
N GLU A 156 2.82 6.61 7.33
CA GLU A 156 2.65 6.39 5.90
C GLU A 156 2.45 4.91 5.62
N ASP A 157 1.32 4.56 5.05
CA ASP A 157 1.09 3.23 4.48
C ASP A 157 1.50 3.24 3.00
N ALA A 158 2.77 2.97 2.76
CA ALA A 158 3.40 2.89 1.45
C ALA A 158 3.42 1.47 0.88
N ALA A 159 2.51 0.59 1.35
CA ALA A 159 2.43 -0.81 0.95
C ALA A 159 2.24 -1.02 -0.56
N GLU A 160 1.86 0.00 -1.29
CA GLU A 160 1.53 -0.04 -2.72
C GLU A 160 2.42 0.88 -3.57
N SER A 161 3.26 1.72 -2.92
CA SER A 161 3.91 2.87 -3.58
C SER A 161 5.43 2.81 -3.67
N LEU A 162 6.09 1.70 -3.29
CA LEU A 162 7.54 1.60 -3.42
C LEU A 162 8.00 1.96 -4.85
N GLY A 163 8.92 2.93 -4.96
CA GLY A 163 9.41 3.48 -6.22
C GLY A 163 8.61 4.65 -6.78
N SER A 164 7.43 4.96 -6.23
CA SER A 164 6.71 6.20 -6.51
C SER A 164 7.42 7.40 -5.89
N ARG A 165 7.13 8.58 -6.43
CA ARG A 165 7.64 9.85 -5.92
C ARG A 165 6.54 10.89 -5.87
N TYR A 166 6.58 11.75 -4.87
CA TYR A 166 5.73 12.93 -4.76
C TYR A 166 6.63 14.16 -4.57
N HIS A 167 6.56 15.12 -5.48
CA HIS A 167 7.44 16.30 -5.53
C HIS A 167 8.94 15.95 -5.41
N GLY A 168 9.36 14.86 -6.07
CA GLY A 168 10.74 14.40 -6.09
C GLY A 168 11.19 13.56 -4.88
N ARG A 169 10.41 13.50 -3.80
CA ARG A 169 10.66 12.63 -2.64
C ARG A 169 10.06 11.24 -2.87
N ALA A 170 10.75 10.22 -2.41
CA ALA A 170 10.29 8.84 -2.56
C ALA A 170 9.16 8.52 -1.57
N ALA A 171 8.17 7.72 -2.02
CA ALA A 171 7.21 7.07 -1.15
C ALA A 171 7.93 6.23 -0.08
N GLY A 172 7.39 6.22 1.13
CA GLY A 172 8.04 5.63 2.32
C GLY A 172 8.91 6.62 3.12
N SER A 173 8.98 7.90 2.70
CA SER A 173 9.79 8.92 3.38
C SER A 173 9.00 10.09 3.96
N PHE A 174 7.67 10.15 3.78
CA PHE A 174 6.87 11.32 4.17
C PHE A 174 6.43 11.30 5.62
N GLY A 175 6.00 10.14 6.11
CA GLY A 175 5.54 9.99 7.49
C GLY A 175 6.70 10.03 8.50
N ARG A 176 6.37 10.21 9.79
CA ARG A 176 7.34 9.97 10.88
C ARG A 176 7.87 8.54 10.85
N VAL A 177 7.04 7.63 10.40
CA VAL A 177 7.35 6.22 10.14
C VAL A 177 6.49 5.76 8.98
N ALA A 178 7.02 4.88 8.14
CA ALA A 178 6.31 4.31 7.01
C ALA A 178 6.36 2.78 7.02
N ALA A 179 5.40 2.15 6.34
CA ALA A 179 5.31 0.72 6.15
C ALA A 179 5.29 0.36 4.67
N LEU A 180 6.17 -0.57 4.25
CA LEU A 180 6.12 -1.22 2.94
C LEU A 180 5.55 -2.62 3.04
N SER A 181 5.04 -3.13 1.94
CA SER A 181 4.60 -4.52 1.78
C SER A 181 5.29 -5.18 0.60
N PHE A 182 5.73 -6.42 0.81
CA PHE A 182 6.32 -7.29 -0.21
C PHE A 182 5.50 -8.57 -0.39
N ASN A 183 4.16 -8.46 -0.24
CA ASN A 183 3.26 -9.58 -0.51
C ASN A 183 3.34 -10.01 -1.99
N GLY A 184 2.88 -11.22 -2.31
CA GLY A 184 3.01 -11.83 -3.64
C GLY A 184 2.53 -10.99 -4.82
N ASN A 185 1.52 -10.13 -4.62
CA ASN A 185 0.92 -9.31 -5.67
C ASN A 185 1.42 -7.85 -5.70
N LYS A 186 2.35 -7.46 -4.82
CA LYS A 186 2.86 -6.08 -4.74
C LYS A 186 3.82 -5.74 -5.88
N ILE A 187 4.32 -4.50 -5.90
CA ILE A 187 5.22 -4.01 -6.95
C ILE A 187 6.47 -4.89 -7.09
N MET A 188 6.98 -5.39 -5.98
CA MET A 188 7.97 -6.45 -5.84
C MET A 188 7.57 -7.37 -4.69
N THR A 189 8.10 -8.60 -4.67
CA THR A 189 7.69 -9.60 -3.69
C THR A 189 8.86 -10.26 -2.94
N THR A 190 8.62 -10.58 -1.66
CA THR A 190 9.41 -11.55 -0.91
C THR A 190 8.54 -12.77 -0.54
N SER A 191 7.56 -13.15 -1.38
CA SER A 191 6.47 -14.09 -1.05
C SER A 191 5.49 -13.49 -0.03
N GLY A 192 5.92 -13.28 1.19
CA GLY A 192 5.35 -12.43 2.23
C GLY A 192 6.46 -11.64 2.89
N GLY A 193 6.21 -10.38 3.18
CA GLY A 193 7.18 -9.48 3.80
C GLY A 193 6.67 -8.06 3.90
N GLY A 194 7.40 -7.26 4.63
CA GLY A 194 7.19 -5.83 4.77
C GLY A 194 8.42 -5.15 5.36
N MET A 195 8.36 -3.85 5.52
CA MET A 195 9.46 -3.07 6.08
C MET A 195 8.93 -1.85 6.81
N VAL A 196 9.47 -1.59 7.99
CA VAL A 196 9.29 -0.32 8.70
C VAL A 196 10.42 0.61 8.26
N LEU A 197 10.08 1.83 7.87
CA LEU A 197 11.01 2.86 7.41
C LEU A 197 10.87 4.09 8.30
N THR A 198 11.98 4.69 8.73
CA THR A 198 11.94 5.92 9.53
C THR A 198 13.29 6.66 9.52
N ALA A 199 13.24 7.96 9.75
CA ALA A 199 14.42 8.75 10.04
C ALA A 199 14.79 8.77 11.54
N ASP A 200 13.87 8.30 12.40
CA ASP A 200 14.05 8.33 13.86
C ASP A 200 14.71 7.03 14.35
N PRO A 201 15.96 7.10 14.87
CA PRO A 201 16.67 5.91 15.33
C PRO A 201 16.00 5.23 16.54
N VAL A 202 15.23 5.98 17.33
CA VAL A 202 14.50 5.42 18.49
C VAL A 202 13.32 4.57 18.00
N LEU A 203 12.58 5.05 17.01
CA LEU A 203 11.51 4.26 16.38
C LEU A 203 12.05 3.01 15.69
N ALA A 204 13.18 3.11 14.97
CA ALA A 204 13.80 1.97 14.33
C ALA A 204 14.27 0.91 15.34
N ALA A 205 14.93 1.34 16.42
CA ALA A 205 15.35 0.45 17.51
C ALA A 205 14.14 -0.21 18.18
N ARG A 206 13.09 0.55 18.44
CA ARG A 206 11.82 0.05 19.02
C ARG A 206 11.18 -1.00 18.13
N ALA A 207 11.02 -0.72 16.83
CA ALA A 207 10.46 -1.65 15.86
C ALA A 207 11.28 -2.96 15.79
N ARG A 208 12.61 -2.87 15.76
CA ARG A 208 13.52 -4.02 15.74
C ARG A 208 13.40 -4.86 17.01
N HIS A 209 13.36 -4.22 18.17
CA HIS A 209 13.19 -4.88 19.47
C HIS A 209 11.87 -5.65 19.55
N LEU A 210 10.76 -4.97 19.23
CA LEU A 210 9.44 -5.60 19.24
C LEU A 210 9.31 -6.74 18.22
N ALA A 211 9.85 -6.56 17.00
CA ALA A 211 9.83 -7.59 15.97
C ALA A 211 10.60 -8.86 16.35
N GLY A 212 11.60 -8.73 17.24
CA GLY A 212 12.42 -9.80 17.79
C GLY A 212 11.92 -10.34 19.13
N GLN A 213 10.62 -10.31 19.38
CA GLN A 213 9.96 -10.78 20.60
C GLN A 213 10.31 -9.96 21.87
N ALA A 214 10.79 -8.72 21.72
CA ALA A 214 11.22 -7.85 22.83
C ALA A 214 12.24 -8.51 23.77
N ARG A 215 13.16 -9.32 23.21
CA ARG A 215 14.19 -10.01 23.98
C ARG A 215 15.23 -9.02 24.51
N LEU A 216 15.52 -9.10 25.80
CA LEU A 216 16.58 -8.31 26.44
C LEU A 216 18.00 -8.87 26.12
N PRO A 217 19.03 -8.02 26.14
CA PRO A 217 20.42 -8.44 25.91
C PRO A 217 20.98 -9.15 27.16
N ALA A 218 20.52 -10.38 27.43
CA ALA A 218 20.97 -11.22 28.53
C ALA A 218 21.46 -12.56 28.00
N ALA A 219 22.27 -13.28 28.81
CA ALA A 219 22.77 -14.61 28.45
C ALA A 219 21.66 -15.66 28.36
N HIS A 220 20.58 -15.47 29.08
CA HIS A 220 19.36 -16.26 29.03
C HIS A 220 18.23 -15.52 28.30
N TYR A 221 17.13 -16.20 28.01
CA TYR A 221 15.93 -15.54 27.46
C TYR A 221 15.21 -14.77 28.55
N GLU A 222 15.17 -13.46 28.39
CA GLU A 222 14.49 -12.54 29.31
C GLU A 222 13.69 -11.52 28.52
N HIS A 223 12.47 -11.23 28.96
CA HIS A 223 11.51 -10.35 28.30
C HIS A 223 10.83 -9.48 29.34
N ALA A 224 10.91 -8.16 29.21
CA ALA A 224 10.26 -7.19 30.11
C ALA A 224 8.92 -6.70 29.58
N GLU A 225 8.60 -6.99 28.33
CA GLU A 225 7.37 -6.60 27.67
C GLU A 225 6.97 -7.61 26.58
N ILE A 226 5.75 -7.47 26.06
CA ILE A 226 5.25 -8.29 24.96
C ILE A 226 5.93 -7.85 23.66
N GLY A 227 6.54 -8.81 22.95
CA GLY A 227 7.07 -8.65 21.61
C GLY A 227 6.41 -9.60 20.62
N TYR A 228 6.86 -9.55 19.38
CA TYR A 228 6.25 -10.26 18.25
C TYR A 228 7.30 -11.06 17.50
N ASN A 229 6.90 -12.17 16.90
CA ASN A 229 7.73 -12.92 15.96
C ASN A 229 7.50 -12.38 14.54
N TYR A 230 8.00 -11.16 14.28
CA TYR A 230 7.72 -10.42 13.05
C TYR A 230 8.94 -10.25 12.14
N ARG A 231 10.13 -10.71 12.51
CA ARG A 231 11.32 -10.56 11.66
C ARG A 231 11.17 -11.33 10.35
N LEU A 232 11.59 -10.72 9.24
CA LEU A 232 11.72 -11.38 7.94
C LEU A 232 12.85 -12.42 7.99
N SER A 233 12.72 -13.55 7.30
CA SER A 233 13.81 -14.52 7.18
C SER A 233 14.86 -14.03 6.19
N ASN A 234 16.13 -14.46 6.38
CA ASN A 234 17.22 -14.15 5.46
C ASN A 234 16.95 -14.72 4.05
N LEU A 235 16.30 -15.89 3.97
CA LEU A 235 15.93 -16.49 2.71
C LEU A 235 14.98 -15.59 1.88
N LEU A 236 13.96 -15.02 2.52
CA LEU A 236 13.04 -14.11 1.86
C LEU A 236 13.66 -12.73 1.61
N ALA A 237 14.60 -12.31 2.44
CA ALA A 237 15.38 -11.10 2.18
C ALA A 237 16.26 -11.25 0.93
N ALA A 238 16.88 -12.41 0.71
CA ALA A 238 17.61 -12.70 -0.53
C ALA A 238 16.72 -12.59 -1.77
N LEU A 239 15.49 -13.11 -1.72
CA LEU A 239 14.50 -12.91 -2.78
C LEU A 239 14.21 -11.42 -2.98
N GLY A 240 14.02 -10.66 -1.88
CA GLY A 240 13.75 -9.22 -1.93
C GLY A 240 14.87 -8.40 -2.55
N ARG A 241 16.12 -8.75 -2.29
CA ARG A 241 17.30 -8.12 -2.91
C ARG A 241 17.34 -8.31 -4.42
N ALA A 242 17.10 -9.53 -4.90
CA ALA A 242 16.99 -9.80 -6.33
C ALA A 242 15.86 -9.01 -6.98
N GLN A 243 14.69 -8.96 -6.35
CA GLN A 243 13.54 -8.17 -6.81
C GLN A 243 13.85 -6.67 -6.84
N LEU A 244 14.55 -6.16 -5.83
CA LEU A 244 14.94 -4.74 -5.76
C LEU A 244 15.87 -4.35 -6.92
N CYS A 245 16.76 -5.24 -7.36
CA CYS A 245 17.60 -5.03 -8.55
C CYS A 245 16.77 -4.82 -9.82
N ARG A 246 15.58 -5.41 -9.90
CA ARG A 246 14.69 -5.35 -11.07
C ARG A 246 13.54 -4.34 -10.90
N LEU A 247 13.46 -3.63 -9.78
CA LEU A 247 12.32 -2.78 -9.42
C LEU A 247 11.99 -1.74 -10.51
N ASP A 248 12.99 -1.05 -11.05
CA ASP A 248 12.77 -0.01 -12.06
C ASP A 248 12.20 -0.61 -13.37
N GLU A 249 12.71 -1.74 -13.82
CA GLU A 249 12.16 -2.48 -14.96
C GLU A 249 10.70 -2.87 -14.73
N MET A 250 10.37 -3.38 -13.53
CA MET A 250 9.00 -3.78 -13.21
C MET A 250 8.05 -2.57 -13.16
N ILE A 251 8.52 -1.41 -12.69
CA ILE A 251 7.74 -0.16 -12.71
C ILE A 251 7.49 0.29 -14.15
N GLU A 252 8.53 0.28 -15.00
CA GLU A 252 8.39 0.68 -16.41
C GLU A 252 7.40 -0.19 -17.16
N ARG A 253 7.42 -1.49 -16.94
CA ARG A 253 6.45 -2.43 -17.52
C ARG A 253 5.01 -2.12 -17.08
N ARG A 254 4.79 -1.81 -15.80
CA ARG A 254 3.47 -1.43 -15.29
C ARG A 254 2.99 -0.10 -15.85
N ARG A 255 3.88 0.88 -16.01
CA ARG A 255 3.59 2.15 -16.68
C ARG A 255 3.18 1.92 -18.13
N ALA A 256 3.89 1.08 -18.87
CA ALA A 256 3.51 0.74 -20.24
C ALA A 256 2.12 0.10 -20.35
N VAL A 257 1.76 -0.78 -19.40
CA VAL A 257 0.41 -1.36 -19.31
C VAL A 257 -0.63 -0.28 -19.00
N HIS A 258 -0.36 0.60 -18.05
CA HIS A 258 -1.23 1.73 -17.71
C HIS A 258 -1.45 2.65 -18.94
N ASP A 259 -0.38 3.01 -19.65
CA ASP A 259 -0.45 3.87 -20.83
C ASP A 259 -1.26 3.24 -21.98
N ALA A 260 -1.22 1.90 -22.09
CA ALA A 260 -2.06 1.19 -23.04
C ALA A 260 -3.55 1.33 -22.69
N TYR A 261 -3.93 1.21 -21.40
CA TYR A 261 -5.28 1.48 -20.96
C TYR A 261 -5.68 2.94 -21.13
N ALA A 262 -4.80 3.88 -20.77
CA ALA A 262 -5.06 5.32 -20.94
C ALA A 262 -5.42 5.67 -22.39
N LYS A 263 -4.73 5.07 -23.37
CA LYS A 263 -5.04 5.25 -24.80
C LYS A 263 -6.41 4.70 -25.18
N VAL A 264 -6.79 3.53 -24.68
CA VAL A 264 -8.07 2.90 -25.01
C VAL A 264 -9.24 3.69 -24.45
N PHE A 265 -9.09 4.26 -23.25
CA PHE A 265 -10.16 5.00 -22.60
C PHE A 265 -10.15 6.52 -22.86
N ALA A 266 -9.14 7.07 -23.57
CA ALA A 266 -8.95 8.51 -23.76
C ALA A 266 -10.21 9.22 -24.30
N ASP A 267 -10.90 8.61 -25.28
CA ASP A 267 -12.06 9.20 -25.93
C ASP A 267 -13.39 8.55 -25.49
N VAL A 268 -13.38 7.78 -24.39
CA VAL A 268 -14.58 7.13 -23.86
C VAL A 268 -15.27 8.05 -22.87
N ALA A 269 -16.44 8.58 -23.27
CA ALA A 269 -17.22 9.48 -22.42
C ALA A 269 -17.54 8.80 -21.08
N GLY A 270 -17.39 9.52 -19.97
CA GLY A 270 -17.74 9.01 -18.64
C GLY A 270 -16.73 8.02 -18.03
N VAL A 271 -15.57 7.78 -18.65
CA VAL A 271 -14.52 6.95 -18.09
C VAL A 271 -13.31 7.81 -17.75
N SER A 272 -12.73 7.59 -16.57
CA SER A 272 -11.47 8.20 -16.12
C SER A 272 -10.58 7.16 -15.45
N LEU A 273 -9.27 7.38 -15.49
CA LEU A 273 -8.29 6.59 -14.75
C LEU A 273 -8.02 7.28 -13.42
N LEU A 274 -8.06 6.51 -12.33
CA LEU A 274 -7.79 7.03 -10.99
C LEU A 274 -6.29 7.29 -10.82
N GLY A 275 -5.92 8.48 -10.31
CA GLY A 275 -4.53 8.86 -10.09
C GLY A 275 -3.70 9.11 -11.36
N ASP A 276 -4.33 9.24 -12.53
CA ASP A 276 -3.64 9.38 -13.84
C ASP A 276 -2.76 10.63 -13.93
N HIS A 277 -3.12 11.69 -13.23
CA HIS A 277 -2.39 12.96 -13.22
C HIS A 277 -0.99 12.89 -12.58
N ASP A 278 -0.65 11.82 -11.85
CA ASP A 278 0.66 11.65 -11.22
C ASP A 278 1.62 10.81 -12.09
N PRO A 279 2.53 11.45 -12.86
CA PRO A 279 3.47 10.73 -13.72
C PRO A 279 4.55 9.98 -12.94
N ALA A 280 4.72 10.27 -11.65
CA ALA A 280 5.73 9.67 -10.80
C ALA A 280 5.20 8.44 -10.02
N ALA A 281 3.92 8.10 -10.16
CA ALA A 281 3.33 6.90 -9.59
C ALA A 281 3.96 5.62 -10.19
N ASN A 282 4.12 4.58 -9.37
CA ASN A 282 4.64 3.29 -9.81
C ASN A 282 3.63 2.44 -10.60
N ARG A 283 2.36 2.86 -10.62
CA ARG A 283 1.26 2.18 -11.32
C ARG A 283 1.08 0.73 -10.87
N TRP A 284 1.15 0.49 -9.55
CA TRP A 284 0.96 -0.88 -9.01
C TRP A 284 -0.30 -1.54 -9.57
N LEU A 285 -1.43 -0.87 -9.53
CA LEU A 285 -2.66 -1.28 -10.21
C LEU A 285 -3.26 -0.10 -11.00
N THR A 286 -3.69 -0.38 -12.22
CA THR A 286 -4.48 0.56 -13.01
C THR A 286 -5.95 0.38 -12.68
N SER A 287 -6.63 1.46 -12.35
CA SER A 287 -8.06 1.47 -12.07
C SER A 287 -8.78 2.50 -12.94
N ILE A 288 -9.96 2.10 -13.44
CA ILE A 288 -10.89 3.00 -14.11
C ILE A 288 -12.06 3.31 -13.20
N VAL A 289 -12.67 4.47 -13.39
CA VAL A 289 -13.94 4.87 -12.77
C VAL A 289 -14.90 5.20 -13.90
N VAL A 290 -16.10 4.61 -13.86
CA VAL A 290 -17.11 4.70 -14.90
C VAL A 290 -18.31 5.49 -14.38
N ASP A 291 -18.60 6.62 -15.01
CA ASP A 291 -19.88 7.32 -14.83
C ASP A 291 -20.92 6.67 -15.77
N PRO A 292 -21.84 5.85 -15.26
CA PRO A 292 -22.74 5.07 -16.10
C PRO A 292 -23.73 5.92 -16.90
N ASP A 293 -24.07 7.14 -16.42
CA ASP A 293 -25.01 8.03 -17.11
C ASP A 293 -24.36 8.66 -18.35
N ARG A 294 -23.04 8.78 -18.37
CA ARG A 294 -22.27 9.31 -19.50
C ARG A 294 -21.69 8.22 -20.39
N ALA A 295 -21.29 7.10 -19.81
CA ALA A 295 -20.68 5.98 -20.54
C ALA A 295 -21.73 5.07 -21.20
N GLY A 296 -22.96 5.01 -20.68
CA GLY A 296 -23.99 4.11 -21.15
C GLY A 296 -23.84 2.66 -20.65
N TRP A 297 -22.84 2.38 -19.82
CA TRP A 297 -22.54 1.07 -19.23
C TRP A 297 -21.93 1.21 -17.84
N ARG A 298 -21.89 0.09 -17.08
CA ARG A 298 -21.38 0.05 -15.71
C ARG A 298 -20.06 -0.74 -15.64
N ALA A 299 -19.19 -0.37 -14.71
CA ALA A 299 -17.93 -1.09 -14.45
C ALA A 299 -18.11 -2.61 -14.26
N GLY A 300 -19.22 -3.02 -13.60
CA GLY A 300 -19.57 -4.44 -13.43
C GLY A 300 -19.89 -5.19 -14.74
N GLU A 301 -20.37 -4.51 -15.77
CA GLU A 301 -20.63 -5.13 -17.08
C GLU A 301 -19.32 -5.45 -17.80
N LEU A 302 -18.36 -4.51 -17.79
CA LEU A 302 -17.02 -4.77 -18.29
C LEU A 302 -16.33 -5.88 -17.50
N ALA A 303 -16.48 -5.89 -16.16
CA ALA A 303 -15.93 -6.96 -15.32
C ALA A 303 -16.47 -8.33 -15.69
N ALA A 304 -17.78 -8.46 -15.91
CA ALA A 304 -18.43 -9.71 -16.34
C ALA A 304 -17.94 -10.15 -17.73
N PHE A 305 -17.85 -9.20 -18.66
CA PHE A 305 -17.35 -9.46 -20.03
C PHE A 305 -15.90 -9.97 -20.04
N LEU A 306 -15.02 -9.36 -19.26
CA LEU A 306 -13.63 -9.77 -19.11
C LEU A 306 -13.49 -11.11 -18.38
N SER A 307 -14.31 -11.35 -17.35
CA SER A 307 -14.34 -12.61 -16.61
C SER A 307 -14.71 -13.78 -17.51
N ALA A 308 -15.70 -13.62 -18.43
CA ALA A 308 -16.07 -14.64 -19.41
C ALA A 308 -14.92 -15.00 -20.38
N ARG A 309 -13.91 -14.13 -20.46
CA ARG A 309 -12.69 -14.33 -21.26
C ARG A 309 -11.48 -14.75 -20.43
N ASN A 310 -11.69 -15.19 -19.18
CA ASN A 310 -10.64 -15.58 -18.21
C ASN A 310 -9.65 -14.44 -17.92
N VAL A 311 -10.13 -13.21 -17.84
CA VAL A 311 -9.37 -12.03 -17.41
C VAL A 311 -9.89 -11.60 -16.04
N GLU A 312 -9.02 -11.66 -15.03
CA GLU A 312 -9.35 -11.24 -13.67
C GLU A 312 -9.42 -9.71 -13.59
N THR A 313 -10.49 -9.22 -12.99
CA THR A 313 -10.67 -7.83 -12.56
C THR A 313 -11.19 -7.82 -11.15
N ARG A 314 -11.09 -6.69 -10.45
CA ARG A 314 -11.66 -6.51 -9.10
C ARG A 314 -12.32 -5.14 -9.02
N PRO A 315 -13.41 -4.98 -8.27
CA PRO A 315 -13.85 -3.65 -7.86
C PRO A 315 -12.73 -2.93 -7.12
N ILE A 316 -12.74 -1.61 -7.14
CA ILE A 316 -11.96 -0.81 -6.19
C ILE A 316 -12.32 -1.25 -4.77
N PHE A 317 -11.43 -1.09 -3.80
CA PHE A 317 -11.62 -1.59 -2.44
C PHE A 317 -12.96 -1.15 -1.85
N LYS A 318 -13.67 -2.10 -1.22
CA LYS A 318 -14.87 -1.77 -0.46
C LYS A 318 -14.47 -0.91 0.75
N PRO A 319 -15.05 0.30 0.90
CA PRO A 319 -14.73 1.20 2.00
C PRO A 319 -14.84 0.54 3.37
N MET A 320 -13.94 0.91 4.29
CA MET A 320 -13.88 0.29 5.62
C MET A 320 -15.16 0.47 6.41
N HIS A 321 -15.82 1.65 6.35
CA HIS A 321 -17.10 1.89 7.05
C HIS A 321 -18.24 1.01 6.53
N LEU A 322 -18.12 0.43 5.32
CA LEU A 322 -19.07 -0.55 4.76
C LEU A 322 -18.72 -1.99 5.09
N GLN A 323 -17.54 -2.26 5.68
CA GLN A 323 -17.16 -3.61 6.09
C GLN A 323 -17.96 -4.02 7.33
N PRO A 324 -18.53 -5.24 7.38
CA PRO A 324 -19.23 -5.72 8.56
C PRO A 324 -18.42 -5.62 9.86
N LEU A 325 -17.10 -5.79 9.75
CA LEU A 325 -16.15 -5.69 10.86
C LEU A 325 -16.16 -4.30 11.52
N TYR A 326 -16.38 -3.25 10.73
CA TYR A 326 -16.34 -1.85 11.16
C TYR A 326 -17.72 -1.17 11.15
N ALA A 327 -18.79 -1.96 11.12
CA ALA A 327 -20.15 -1.43 11.17
C ALA A 327 -20.36 -0.56 12.42
N GLY A 328 -20.80 0.68 12.22
CA GLY A 328 -20.99 1.66 13.30
C GLY A 328 -19.72 2.36 13.79
N ALA A 329 -18.55 2.12 13.19
CA ALA A 329 -17.36 2.91 13.45
C ALA A 329 -17.57 4.37 13.00
N ARG A 330 -17.03 5.33 13.75
CA ARG A 330 -17.11 6.76 13.40
C ARG A 330 -16.41 7.02 12.07
N ALA A 331 -17.04 7.82 11.23
CA ALA A 331 -16.51 8.19 9.93
C ALA A 331 -16.94 9.61 9.53
N ALA A 332 -16.04 10.36 8.89
CA ALA A 332 -16.34 11.62 8.20
C ALA A 332 -16.41 11.31 6.70
N LEU A 333 -17.60 11.30 6.12
CA LEU A 333 -17.89 10.81 4.78
C LEU A 333 -18.46 11.90 3.88
N THR A 334 -18.03 11.91 2.62
CA THR A 334 -18.58 12.73 1.53
C THR A 334 -19.37 11.87 0.52
N GLY A 335 -19.26 10.53 0.62
CA GLY A 335 -19.79 9.56 -0.34
C GLY A 335 -18.86 9.24 -1.51
N THR A 336 -17.66 9.82 -1.52
CA THR A 336 -16.69 9.62 -2.61
C THR A 336 -16.17 8.19 -2.63
N ALA A 337 -15.76 7.62 -1.50
CA ALA A 337 -15.27 6.25 -1.42
C ALA A 337 -16.34 5.22 -1.84
N GLU A 338 -17.60 5.46 -1.46
CA GLU A 338 -18.72 4.59 -1.88
C GLU A 338 -18.93 4.62 -3.40
N ARG A 339 -18.84 5.82 -3.99
CA ARG A 339 -18.93 6.00 -5.44
C ARG A 339 -17.78 5.30 -6.15
N LEU A 340 -16.52 5.50 -5.71
CA LEU A 340 -15.36 4.83 -6.29
C LEU A 340 -15.45 3.31 -6.20
N PHE A 341 -15.96 2.77 -5.09
CA PHE A 341 -16.19 1.32 -4.96
C PHE A 341 -17.28 0.81 -5.91
N ARG A 342 -18.39 1.54 -6.05
CA ARG A 342 -19.52 1.13 -6.90
C ARG A 342 -19.17 1.20 -8.39
N ASP A 343 -18.46 2.25 -8.78
CA ASP A 343 -18.25 2.63 -10.18
C ASP A 343 -16.82 2.33 -10.66
N GLY A 344 -15.94 1.83 -9.79
CA GLY A 344 -14.55 1.59 -10.10
C GLY A 344 -14.18 0.14 -10.37
N LEU A 345 -13.19 -0.07 -11.23
CA LEU A 345 -12.69 -1.39 -11.62
C LEU A 345 -11.17 -1.40 -11.74
N LEU A 346 -10.53 -2.38 -11.10
CA LEU A 346 -9.10 -2.67 -11.22
C LEU A 346 -8.87 -3.60 -12.42
N LEU A 347 -7.92 -3.27 -13.26
CA LEU A 347 -7.55 -4.00 -14.48
C LEU A 347 -6.20 -4.71 -14.31
N PRO A 348 -5.92 -5.81 -15.07
CA PRO A 348 -4.64 -6.48 -15.03
C PRO A 348 -3.47 -5.51 -15.26
N SER A 349 -2.53 -5.45 -14.30
CA SER A 349 -1.46 -4.44 -14.28
C SER A 349 -0.09 -5.00 -13.92
N GLY A 350 0.02 -6.33 -13.69
CA GLY A 350 1.27 -6.95 -13.23
C GLY A 350 2.41 -6.85 -14.24
N SER A 351 3.64 -6.62 -13.77
CA SER A 351 4.86 -6.61 -14.60
C SER A 351 5.17 -7.95 -15.27
N ALA A 352 4.64 -9.06 -14.73
CA ALA A 352 4.75 -10.38 -15.32
C ALA A 352 3.93 -10.58 -16.62
N LEU A 353 3.04 -9.63 -16.96
CA LEU A 353 2.25 -9.69 -18.18
C LEU A 353 3.15 -9.56 -19.41
N VAL A 354 3.09 -10.54 -20.30
CA VAL A 354 3.76 -10.45 -21.59
C VAL A 354 2.92 -9.67 -22.61
N GLU A 355 3.56 -9.14 -23.66
CA GLU A 355 2.91 -8.26 -24.65
C GLU A 355 1.62 -8.84 -25.24
N ASP A 356 1.59 -10.13 -25.59
CA ASP A 356 0.39 -10.80 -26.12
C ASP A 356 -0.76 -10.85 -25.08
N GLN A 357 -0.43 -10.95 -23.80
CA GLN A 357 -1.44 -10.92 -22.74
C GLN A 357 -2.03 -9.52 -22.58
N VAL A 358 -1.17 -8.49 -22.61
CA VAL A 358 -1.62 -7.09 -22.58
C VAL A 358 -2.50 -6.81 -23.79
N ARG A 359 -2.05 -7.17 -24.99
CA ARG A 359 -2.83 -7.01 -26.23
C ARG A 359 -4.19 -7.68 -26.13
N ARG A 360 -4.24 -8.94 -25.67
CA ARG A 360 -5.50 -9.68 -25.48
C ARG A 360 -6.49 -8.95 -24.57
N VAL A 361 -6.02 -8.30 -23.50
CA VAL A 361 -6.92 -7.54 -22.61
C VAL A 361 -7.38 -6.26 -23.30
N ILE A 362 -6.49 -5.55 -23.97
CA ILE A 362 -6.81 -4.32 -24.71
C ILE A 362 -7.84 -4.62 -25.83
N ASP A 363 -7.65 -5.70 -26.59
CA ASP A 363 -8.59 -6.13 -27.64
C ASP A 363 -9.97 -6.45 -27.05
N ALA A 364 -10.00 -7.15 -25.91
CA ALA A 364 -11.26 -7.47 -25.24
C ALA A 364 -11.98 -6.22 -24.69
N VAL A 365 -11.24 -5.25 -24.14
CA VAL A 365 -11.80 -3.96 -23.72
C VAL A 365 -12.34 -3.21 -24.93
N THR A 366 -11.60 -3.15 -26.03
CA THR A 366 -12.02 -2.48 -27.28
C THR A 366 -13.30 -3.13 -27.85
N GLU A 367 -13.36 -4.48 -27.91
CA GLU A 367 -14.57 -5.21 -28.33
C GLU A 367 -15.78 -4.86 -27.48
N PHE A 368 -15.60 -4.76 -26.14
CA PHE A 368 -16.68 -4.35 -25.24
C PHE A 368 -17.17 -2.93 -25.53
N LEU A 369 -16.23 -1.98 -25.70
CA LEU A 369 -16.56 -0.59 -25.98
C LEU A 369 -17.25 -0.41 -27.32
N ASP A 370 -16.83 -1.14 -28.36
CA ASP A 370 -17.49 -1.09 -29.68
C ASP A 370 -18.91 -1.62 -29.67
N GLY A 371 -19.24 -2.55 -28.77
CA GLY A 371 -20.58 -3.07 -28.56
C GLY A 371 -21.51 -2.09 -27.79
N HIS A 372 -20.95 -0.99 -27.23
CA HIS A 372 -21.71 0.03 -26.47
C HIS A 372 -21.69 1.42 -27.11
N ARG A 373 -21.17 1.55 -28.33
CA ARG A 373 -21.22 2.76 -29.16
C ARG A 373 -22.54 2.85 -29.98
#